data_bb88b5f91e10e4a7ecc46cbefea235c1
#
_entry.id   bb88b5f91e10e4a7ecc46cbefea235c1
#
_cell.length_a   1.000
_cell.length_b   1.000
_cell.length_c   1.000
_cell.angle_alpha   90.00
_cell.angle_beta   90.00
_cell.angle_gamma   90.00
#
_symmetry.space_group_name_H-M   'P 1'
#
loop_
_entity.id
_entity.type
_entity.pdbx_description
1 polymer ?
#
loop_
_entity_poly.entity_id
_entity_poly.type
_entity_poly.pdbx_seq_one_letter_code
_entity_poly.pdbx_strand_id
1 'polypeptide(L)'
;MIQYYENKNGAVSVAQEKPADCAKVFWYDILNPTKEDVDLIETLIGIDLPTREEMQELEVSARLYSEQEQLFVIASFPVEQAEHDFSNVNITFVVAKNYIVTMRYTLTKVITPFAARLIKKAAPNAQELLLSMMEAFVAAFADMLEKKTARLDGIGRSIFTQPHAMKVKSLNSFSVRDWRSLLQNIGMIGQMLAVIREGLVSFSRMATFLHGQTHHVSLDKDAAAHLSTIERDSTHLSEHASYLSNKVSFLLDSTLGMINVEQNQIIKLFSVVSVVLMPPTLVASIYGMNFKWMPELDWHFGYPYAITGMVLSAILPFVYFKIKKWL
;
A
#
# COMPACT_ATOMS: atom_id res chain seq x y z
N MET A 1 3.68 -26.92 -13.07
CA MET A 1 2.58 -27.69 -12.43
C MET A 1 1.26 -27.30 -13.06
N ILE A 2 0.52 -28.27 -13.60
CA ILE A 2 -0.76 -28.05 -14.27
C ILE A 2 -1.87 -28.70 -13.43
N GLN A 3 -3.01 -28.01 -13.30
CA GLN A 3 -4.24 -28.56 -12.70
C GLN A 3 -5.33 -28.50 -13.75
N TYR A 4 -6.03 -29.63 -13.95
CA TYR A 4 -7.12 -29.78 -14.89
C TYR A 4 -8.43 -29.86 -14.11
N TYR A 5 -9.35 -28.95 -14.40
CA TYR A 5 -10.68 -28.92 -13.79
C TYR A 5 -11.70 -29.47 -14.79
N GLU A 6 -12.27 -30.60 -14.47
CA GLU A 6 -13.17 -31.37 -15.35
C GLU A 6 -14.60 -31.37 -14.84
N ASN A 7 -15.54 -31.40 -15.78
CA ASN A 7 -16.94 -31.68 -15.47
C ASN A 7 -17.18 -33.20 -15.46
N LYS A 8 -17.32 -33.78 -14.27
CA LYS A 8 -17.72 -35.19 -14.09
C LYS A 8 -19.17 -35.26 -13.58
N ASN A 9 -20.09 -35.49 -14.50
CA ASN A 9 -21.53 -35.66 -14.19
C ASN A 9 -22.14 -34.44 -13.45
N GLY A 10 -21.76 -33.22 -13.85
CA GLY A 10 -22.22 -31.96 -13.23
C GLY A 10 -21.42 -31.50 -12.01
N ALA A 11 -20.47 -32.30 -11.52
CA ALA A 11 -19.57 -31.91 -10.43
C ALA A 11 -18.16 -31.55 -10.95
N VAL A 12 -17.49 -30.68 -10.25
CA VAL A 12 -16.10 -30.31 -10.54
C VAL A 12 -15.15 -31.35 -9.98
N SER A 13 -14.30 -31.93 -10.83
CA SER A 13 -13.20 -32.83 -10.46
C SER A 13 -11.86 -32.16 -10.82
N VAL A 14 -10.84 -32.38 -10.00
CA VAL A 14 -9.49 -31.86 -10.24
C VAL A 14 -8.53 -33.02 -10.49
N ALA A 15 -7.78 -32.96 -11.59
CA ALA A 15 -6.69 -33.86 -11.92
C ALA A 15 -5.37 -33.14 -12.03
N GLN A 16 -4.28 -33.78 -11.63
CA GLN A 16 -2.90 -33.28 -11.84
C GLN A 16 -2.23 -33.98 -13.02
N GLU A 17 -2.76 -35.13 -13.45
CA GLU A 17 -2.32 -35.81 -14.66
C GLU A 17 -3.28 -35.51 -15.80
N LYS A 18 -2.77 -35.62 -17.04
CA LYS A 18 -3.57 -35.38 -18.26
C LYS A 18 -4.81 -36.26 -18.25
N PRO A 19 -6.02 -35.66 -18.31
CA PRO A 19 -7.26 -36.43 -18.40
C PRO A 19 -7.36 -37.25 -19.69
N ALA A 20 -8.01 -38.39 -19.63
CA ALA A 20 -8.26 -39.20 -20.81
C ALA A 20 -9.20 -38.54 -21.83
N ASP A 21 -10.11 -37.69 -21.36
CA ASP A 21 -11.07 -36.94 -22.18
C ASP A 21 -10.92 -35.43 -21.92
N CYS A 22 -10.06 -34.77 -22.70
CA CYS A 22 -9.80 -33.35 -22.60
C CYS A 22 -11.02 -32.47 -22.98
N ALA A 23 -12.03 -33.02 -23.68
CA ALA A 23 -13.23 -32.25 -24.01
C ALA A 23 -14.10 -31.91 -22.78
N LYS A 24 -13.88 -32.59 -21.66
CA LYS A 24 -14.56 -32.32 -20.37
C LYS A 24 -13.85 -31.32 -19.51
N VAL A 25 -12.61 -30.91 -19.87
CA VAL A 25 -11.84 -29.93 -19.13
C VAL A 25 -12.35 -28.53 -19.53
N PHE A 26 -12.83 -27.81 -18.53
CA PHE A 26 -13.32 -26.44 -18.73
C PHE A 26 -12.34 -25.38 -18.18
N TRP A 27 -11.32 -25.78 -17.36
CA TRP A 27 -10.29 -24.89 -16.87
C TRP A 27 -8.95 -25.58 -16.72
N TYR A 28 -7.92 -25.00 -17.34
CA TYR A 28 -6.51 -25.35 -17.23
C TYR A 28 -5.82 -24.32 -16.37
N ASP A 29 -5.35 -24.68 -15.17
CA ASP A 29 -4.61 -23.76 -14.28
C ASP A 29 -3.13 -24.12 -14.25
N ILE A 30 -2.30 -23.23 -14.77
CA ILE A 30 -0.88 -23.44 -14.98
C ILE A 30 -0.11 -22.52 -14.03
N LEU A 31 0.54 -23.11 -13.03
CA LEU A 31 1.37 -22.40 -12.08
C LEU A 31 2.83 -22.75 -12.28
N ASN A 32 3.67 -21.73 -12.52
CA ASN A 32 5.10 -21.84 -12.72
C ASN A 32 5.47 -22.98 -13.68
N PRO A 33 5.01 -22.90 -14.97
CA PRO A 33 5.20 -23.97 -15.94
C PRO A 33 6.67 -24.18 -16.29
N THR A 34 7.04 -25.42 -16.55
CA THR A 34 8.25 -25.77 -17.31
C THR A 34 7.97 -25.63 -18.82
N LYS A 35 9.00 -25.69 -19.65
CA LYS A 35 8.81 -25.69 -21.10
C LYS A 35 7.96 -26.87 -21.56
N GLU A 36 8.20 -28.04 -21.00
CA GLU A 36 7.41 -29.26 -21.29
C GLU A 36 5.92 -29.10 -20.90
N ASP A 37 5.65 -28.38 -19.79
CA ASP A 37 4.26 -28.07 -19.38
C ASP A 37 3.56 -27.19 -20.40
N VAL A 38 4.26 -26.18 -20.96
CA VAL A 38 3.74 -25.27 -21.99
C VAL A 38 3.50 -26.04 -23.28
N ASP A 39 4.52 -26.73 -23.83
CA ASP A 39 4.44 -27.51 -25.05
C ASP A 39 3.30 -28.57 -25.00
N LEU A 40 3.06 -29.16 -23.83
CA LEU A 40 1.96 -30.10 -23.59
C LEU A 40 0.60 -29.44 -23.76
N ILE A 41 0.40 -28.27 -23.13
CA ILE A 41 -0.88 -27.56 -23.21
C ILE A 41 -1.11 -27.03 -24.61
N GLU A 42 -0.11 -26.40 -25.25
CA GLU A 42 -0.18 -25.94 -26.63
C GLU A 42 -0.58 -27.05 -27.60
N THR A 43 0.01 -28.24 -27.45
CA THR A 43 -0.39 -29.41 -28.24
C THR A 43 -1.83 -29.85 -27.98
N LEU A 44 -2.32 -29.70 -26.72
CA LEU A 44 -3.67 -30.11 -26.34
C LEU A 44 -4.75 -29.17 -26.83
N ILE A 45 -4.50 -27.87 -26.80
CA ILE A 45 -5.49 -26.84 -27.11
C ILE A 45 -5.29 -26.24 -28.52
N GLY A 46 -4.13 -26.52 -29.16
CA GLY A 46 -3.83 -26.12 -30.55
C GLY A 46 -3.51 -24.63 -30.72
N ILE A 47 -3.00 -23.97 -29.68
CA ILE A 47 -2.62 -22.56 -29.69
C ILE A 47 -1.29 -22.34 -28.98
N ASP A 48 -0.54 -21.33 -29.38
CA ASP A 48 0.67 -20.90 -28.70
C ASP A 48 0.31 -20.06 -27.46
N LEU A 49 0.97 -20.32 -26.34
CA LEU A 49 0.80 -19.54 -25.11
C LEU A 49 1.86 -18.42 -25.03
N PRO A 50 1.52 -17.25 -24.47
CA PRO A 50 2.48 -16.16 -24.34
C PRO A 50 3.69 -16.58 -23.51
N THR A 51 4.88 -16.27 -23.99
CA THR A 51 6.14 -16.47 -23.26
C THR A 51 6.18 -15.59 -22.01
N ARG A 52 7.11 -15.89 -21.10
CA ARG A 52 7.29 -15.08 -19.88
C ARG A 52 7.70 -13.64 -20.22
N GLU A 53 8.47 -13.44 -21.26
CA GLU A 53 8.92 -12.14 -21.77
C GLU A 53 7.74 -11.35 -22.34
N GLU A 54 6.91 -11.95 -23.18
CA GLU A 54 5.69 -11.33 -23.75
C GLU A 54 4.68 -10.94 -22.66
N MET A 55 4.56 -11.75 -21.62
CA MET A 55 3.72 -11.40 -20.45
C MET A 55 4.19 -10.12 -19.73
N GLN A 56 5.46 -9.71 -19.88
CA GLN A 56 6.03 -8.52 -19.24
C GLN A 56 5.96 -7.27 -20.13
N GLU A 57 5.55 -7.40 -21.38
CA GLU A 57 5.42 -6.27 -22.29
C GLU A 57 4.40 -5.24 -21.74
N LEU A 58 4.71 -3.95 -21.97
CA LEU A 58 3.88 -2.85 -21.48
C LEU A 58 2.80 -2.44 -22.47
N GLU A 59 2.95 -2.80 -23.73
CA GLU A 59 2.03 -2.43 -24.80
C GLU A 59 0.68 -3.13 -24.59
N VAL A 60 -0.40 -2.35 -24.69
CA VAL A 60 -1.77 -2.87 -24.52
C VAL A 60 -2.11 -3.88 -25.62
N SER A 61 -1.63 -3.67 -26.85
CA SER A 61 -1.83 -4.57 -28.00
C SER A 61 -1.17 -5.93 -27.81
N ALA A 62 -0.06 -6.01 -27.08
CA ALA A 62 0.59 -7.27 -26.75
C ALA A 62 -0.10 -8.01 -25.58
N ARG A 63 -0.90 -7.29 -24.79
CA ARG A 63 -1.58 -7.86 -23.61
C ARG A 63 -3.04 -8.26 -23.85
N LEU A 64 -3.69 -7.68 -24.87
CA LEU A 64 -5.11 -7.82 -25.14
C LEU A 64 -5.28 -8.04 -26.66
N TYR A 65 -5.39 -9.27 -27.07
CA TYR A 65 -5.53 -9.60 -28.48
C TYR A 65 -6.44 -10.83 -28.70
N SER A 66 -6.84 -11.04 -29.94
CA SER A 66 -7.62 -12.23 -30.32
C SER A 66 -6.88 -12.99 -31.41
N GLU A 67 -6.80 -14.30 -31.28
CA GLU A 67 -6.17 -15.19 -32.22
C GLU A 67 -6.97 -16.50 -32.30
N GLN A 68 -7.22 -17.02 -33.52
CA GLN A 68 -7.92 -18.29 -33.77
C GLN A 68 -9.24 -18.44 -32.97
N GLU A 69 -10.06 -17.38 -32.91
CA GLU A 69 -11.32 -17.33 -32.13
C GLU A 69 -11.15 -17.42 -30.61
N GLN A 70 -9.95 -17.23 -30.10
CA GLN A 70 -9.66 -17.19 -28.68
C GLN A 70 -9.19 -15.79 -28.26
N LEU A 71 -9.49 -15.41 -27.02
CA LEU A 71 -9.07 -14.12 -26.48
C LEU A 71 -7.92 -14.31 -25.51
N PHE A 72 -6.83 -13.61 -25.77
CA PHE A 72 -5.66 -13.57 -24.92
C PHE A 72 -5.70 -12.29 -24.10
N VAL A 73 -5.65 -12.44 -22.80
CA VAL A 73 -5.69 -11.33 -21.87
C VAL A 73 -4.62 -11.51 -20.81
N ILE A 74 -3.72 -10.55 -20.71
CA ILE A 74 -2.68 -10.52 -19.68
C ILE A 74 -3.04 -9.39 -18.70
N ALA A 75 -3.48 -9.77 -17.50
CA ALA A 75 -3.84 -8.85 -16.44
C ALA A 75 -2.82 -8.87 -15.31
N SER A 76 -2.58 -7.71 -14.71
CA SER A 76 -1.65 -7.55 -13.60
C SER A 76 -2.40 -7.62 -12.26
N PHE A 77 -1.84 -8.35 -11.28
CA PHE A 77 -2.42 -8.50 -9.96
C PHE A 77 -1.37 -8.27 -8.87
N PRO A 78 -1.66 -7.47 -7.81
CA PRO A 78 -0.74 -7.17 -6.74
C PRO A 78 -0.49 -8.40 -5.86
N VAL A 79 0.77 -8.69 -5.61
CA VAL A 79 1.23 -9.73 -4.68
C VAL A 79 2.28 -9.19 -3.74
N GLU A 80 2.30 -9.70 -2.54
CA GLU A 80 3.36 -9.50 -1.59
C GLU A 80 4.38 -10.64 -1.75
N GLN A 81 5.54 -10.33 -2.32
CA GLN A 81 6.60 -11.31 -2.59
C GLN A 81 7.47 -11.57 -1.37
N ALA A 82 7.74 -10.53 -0.57
CA ALA A 82 8.44 -10.59 0.70
C ALA A 82 7.80 -9.59 1.68
N GLU A 83 8.22 -9.60 2.93
CA GLU A 83 7.73 -8.65 3.93
C GLU A 83 7.97 -7.21 3.44
N HIS A 84 6.89 -6.49 3.14
CA HIS A 84 6.87 -5.12 2.61
C HIS A 84 7.32 -4.96 1.14
N ASP A 85 7.51 -6.03 0.40
CA ASP A 85 7.81 -5.99 -1.04
C ASP A 85 6.54 -6.33 -1.84
N PHE A 86 5.92 -5.31 -2.42
CA PHE A 86 4.70 -5.41 -3.21
C PHE A 86 5.02 -5.14 -4.68
N SER A 87 4.63 -6.07 -5.53
CA SER A 87 4.76 -5.93 -6.98
C SER A 87 3.55 -6.52 -7.69
N ASN A 88 3.31 -6.08 -8.92
CA ASN A 88 2.35 -6.71 -9.79
C ASN A 88 2.96 -7.96 -10.43
N VAL A 89 2.19 -9.03 -10.44
CA VAL A 89 2.48 -10.23 -11.25
C VAL A 89 1.47 -10.31 -12.37
N ASN A 90 1.93 -10.74 -13.54
CA ASN A 90 1.08 -10.91 -14.70
C ASN A 90 0.46 -12.30 -14.69
N ILE A 91 -0.82 -12.34 -15.02
CA ILE A 91 -1.62 -13.55 -15.17
C ILE A 91 -2.19 -13.53 -16.58
N THR A 92 -1.89 -14.56 -17.36
CA THR A 92 -2.51 -14.77 -18.65
C THR A 92 -3.82 -15.51 -18.50
N PHE A 93 -4.85 -15.01 -19.14
CA PHE A 93 -6.13 -15.68 -19.35
C PHE A 93 -6.28 -15.93 -20.85
N VAL A 94 -6.42 -17.18 -21.24
CA VAL A 94 -6.86 -17.52 -22.60
C VAL A 94 -8.31 -17.96 -22.48
N VAL A 95 -9.18 -17.22 -23.13
CA VAL A 95 -10.62 -17.42 -23.05
C VAL A 95 -11.10 -18.00 -24.37
N ALA A 96 -11.51 -19.26 -24.37
CA ALA A 96 -12.11 -19.96 -25.49
C ALA A 96 -13.61 -20.21 -25.21
N LYS A 97 -14.34 -20.65 -26.21
CA LYS A 97 -15.78 -20.94 -26.10
C LYS A 97 -16.12 -21.95 -25.02
N ASN A 98 -15.30 -22.98 -24.84
CA ASN A 98 -15.60 -24.12 -23.98
C ASN A 98 -14.65 -24.27 -22.78
N TYR A 99 -13.54 -23.54 -22.76
CA TYR A 99 -12.54 -23.63 -21.69
C TYR A 99 -11.84 -22.30 -21.42
N ILE A 100 -11.20 -22.23 -20.30
CA ILE A 100 -10.29 -21.14 -19.91
C ILE A 100 -8.93 -21.72 -19.56
N VAL A 101 -7.87 -21.04 -19.96
CA VAL A 101 -6.51 -21.28 -19.46
C VAL A 101 -6.10 -20.12 -18.58
N THR A 102 -5.57 -20.39 -17.39
CA THR A 102 -4.87 -19.42 -16.56
C THR A 102 -3.42 -19.81 -16.45
N MET A 103 -2.51 -18.91 -16.77
CA MET A 103 -1.07 -19.14 -16.64
C MET A 103 -0.42 -18.03 -15.81
N ARG A 104 0.40 -18.42 -14.85
CA ARG A 104 1.14 -17.51 -13.98
C ARG A 104 2.43 -18.13 -13.44
N TYR A 105 3.42 -17.30 -13.16
CA TYR A 105 4.71 -17.74 -12.59
C TYR A 105 4.81 -17.55 -11.07
N THR A 106 3.81 -16.90 -10.45
CA THR A 106 3.78 -16.63 -9.00
C THR A 106 2.44 -17.07 -8.41
N LEU A 107 2.48 -17.61 -7.20
CA LEU A 107 1.29 -17.98 -6.47
C LEU A 107 0.48 -16.74 -6.11
N THR A 108 -0.79 -16.72 -6.46
CA THR A 108 -1.73 -15.66 -6.09
C THR A 108 -2.69 -16.11 -5.02
N LYS A 109 -2.92 -15.27 -4.00
CA LYS A 109 -3.85 -15.58 -2.90
C LYS A 109 -5.34 -15.57 -3.32
N VAL A 110 -5.64 -15.42 -4.61
CA VAL A 110 -7.02 -15.37 -5.15
C VAL A 110 -7.39 -16.70 -5.80
N ILE A 111 -6.56 -17.22 -6.70
CA ILE A 111 -6.90 -18.41 -7.51
C ILE A 111 -7.06 -19.67 -6.63
N THR A 112 -6.18 -19.89 -5.67
CA THR A 112 -6.26 -21.08 -4.81
C THR A 112 -7.56 -21.14 -3.98
N PRO A 113 -7.97 -20.08 -3.25
CA PRO A 113 -9.26 -20.08 -2.55
C PRO A 113 -10.46 -20.11 -3.50
N PHE A 114 -10.35 -19.50 -4.68
CA PHE A 114 -11.39 -19.57 -5.72
C PHE A 114 -11.61 -21.02 -6.16
N ALA A 115 -10.53 -21.72 -6.53
CA ALA A 115 -10.56 -23.12 -6.93
C ALA A 115 -11.18 -24.04 -5.84
N ALA A 116 -10.78 -23.82 -4.58
CA ALA A 116 -11.34 -24.59 -3.45
C ALA A 116 -12.85 -24.38 -3.26
N ARG A 117 -13.37 -23.20 -3.60
CA ARG A 117 -14.82 -22.93 -3.59
C ARG A 117 -15.52 -23.52 -4.80
N LEU A 118 -14.86 -23.50 -5.96
CA LEU A 118 -15.40 -24.01 -7.21
C LEU A 118 -15.68 -25.51 -7.13
N ILE A 119 -14.80 -26.29 -6.52
CA ILE A 119 -14.94 -27.76 -6.34
C ILE A 119 -16.23 -28.14 -5.58
N LYS A 120 -16.76 -27.24 -4.76
CA LYS A 120 -17.97 -27.45 -3.96
C LYS A 120 -19.26 -27.07 -4.68
N LYS A 121 -19.18 -26.59 -5.93
CA LYS A 121 -20.31 -26.16 -6.75
C LYS A 121 -20.50 -27.08 -7.93
N ALA A 122 -21.63 -26.91 -8.64
CA ALA A 122 -21.82 -27.51 -9.97
C ALA A 122 -20.75 -26.98 -10.93
N ALA A 123 -20.35 -27.79 -11.91
CA ALA A 123 -19.38 -27.42 -12.91
C ALA A 123 -19.95 -26.27 -13.78
N PRO A 124 -19.30 -25.09 -13.80
CA PRO A 124 -19.77 -23.96 -14.59
C PRO A 124 -19.43 -24.17 -16.08
N ASN A 125 -20.08 -23.42 -16.93
CA ASN A 125 -19.58 -23.19 -18.29
C ASN A 125 -18.40 -22.19 -18.28
N ALA A 126 -17.71 -22.03 -19.43
CA ALA A 126 -16.54 -21.16 -19.53
C ALA A 126 -16.87 -19.68 -19.23
N GLN A 127 -18.08 -19.20 -19.61
CA GLN A 127 -18.50 -17.82 -19.32
C GLN A 127 -18.72 -17.60 -17.83
N GLU A 128 -19.47 -18.49 -17.17
CA GLU A 128 -19.71 -18.43 -15.72
C GLU A 128 -18.41 -18.52 -14.92
N LEU A 129 -17.47 -19.35 -15.39
CA LEU A 129 -16.13 -19.46 -14.79
C LEU A 129 -15.38 -18.15 -14.90
N LEU A 130 -15.33 -17.54 -16.11
CA LEU A 130 -14.63 -16.27 -16.35
C LEU A 130 -15.18 -15.16 -15.45
N LEU A 131 -16.50 -14.96 -15.45
CA LEU A 131 -17.15 -13.92 -14.65
C LEU A 131 -16.92 -14.14 -13.15
N SER A 132 -17.11 -15.37 -12.67
CA SER A 132 -16.89 -15.71 -11.26
C SER A 132 -15.42 -15.52 -10.84
N MET A 133 -14.48 -15.77 -11.76
CA MET A 133 -13.06 -15.54 -11.51
C MET A 133 -12.73 -14.04 -11.48
N MET A 134 -13.24 -13.27 -12.43
CA MET A 134 -13.08 -11.81 -12.44
C MET A 134 -13.66 -11.15 -11.18
N GLU A 135 -14.87 -11.57 -10.75
CA GLU A 135 -15.45 -11.13 -9.48
C GLU A 135 -14.55 -11.44 -8.28
N ALA A 136 -13.94 -12.63 -8.24
CA ALA A 136 -13.04 -13.01 -7.16
C ALA A 136 -11.81 -12.11 -7.11
N PHE A 137 -11.28 -11.68 -8.26
CA PHE A 137 -10.18 -10.72 -8.33
C PHE A 137 -10.61 -9.32 -7.89
N VAL A 138 -11.75 -8.84 -8.35
CA VAL A 138 -12.28 -7.51 -7.95
C VAL A 138 -12.56 -7.48 -6.45
N ALA A 139 -13.16 -8.53 -5.88
CA ALA A 139 -13.36 -8.66 -4.44
C ALA A 139 -12.03 -8.64 -3.68
N ALA A 140 -11.00 -9.30 -4.18
CA ALA A 140 -9.67 -9.26 -3.56
C ALA A 140 -9.03 -7.85 -3.58
N PHE A 141 -9.20 -7.10 -4.66
CA PHE A 141 -8.79 -5.70 -4.73
C PHE A 141 -9.54 -4.84 -3.70
N ALA A 142 -10.86 -5.02 -3.58
CA ALA A 142 -11.69 -4.31 -2.60
C ALA A 142 -11.21 -4.59 -1.17
N ASP A 143 -10.96 -5.85 -0.81
CA ASP A 143 -10.43 -6.27 0.48
C ASP A 143 -9.05 -5.63 0.78
N MET A 144 -8.18 -5.54 -0.23
CA MET A 144 -6.88 -4.87 -0.08
C MET A 144 -7.05 -3.38 0.22
N LEU A 145 -7.92 -2.67 -0.51
CA LEU A 145 -8.17 -1.25 -0.31
C LEU A 145 -8.83 -0.97 1.03
N GLU A 146 -9.80 -1.78 1.46
CA GLU A 146 -10.46 -1.64 2.77
C GLU A 146 -9.45 -1.72 3.92
N LYS A 147 -8.56 -2.71 3.89
CA LYS A 147 -7.49 -2.86 4.88
C LYS A 147 -6.55 -1.64 4.91
N LYS A 148 -6.23 -1.05 3.73
CA LYS A 148 -5.38 0.14 3.67
C LYS A 148 -6.11 1.38 4.14
N THR A 149 -7.40 1.51 3.82
CA THR A 149 -8.26 2.58 4.33
C THR A 149 -8.28 2.58 5.86
N ALA A 150 -8.59 1.45 6.48
CA ALA A 150 -8.62 1.32 7.94
C ALA A 150 -7.26 1.68 8.59
N ARG A 151 -6.14 1.29 7.95
CA ARG A 151 -4.80 1.61 8.45
C ARG A 151 -4.48 3.09 8.33
N LEU A 152 -4.80 3.75 7.19
CA LEU A 152 -4.63 5.20 7.01
C LEU A 152 -5.51 6.01 7.99
N ASP A 153 -6.74 5.55 8.25
CA ASP A 153 -7.62 6.17 9.24
C ASP A 153 -7.04 6.07 10.67
N GLY A 154 -6.44 4.92 11.01
CA GLY A 154 -5.72 4.74 12.25
C GLY A 154 -4.55 5.71 12.40
N ILE A 155 -3.73 5.84 11.34
CA ILE A 155 -2.61 6.79 11.29
C ILE A 155 -3.12 8.22 11.43
N GLY A 156 -4.15 8.61 10.67
CA GLY A 156 -4.74 9.94 10.77
C GLY A 156 -5.21 10.26 12.19
N ARG A 157 -5.89 9.33 12.84
CA ARG A 157 -6.26 9.49 14.26
C ARG A 157 -5.06 9.67 15.17
N SER A 158 -3.99 8.91 14.99
CA SER A 158 -2.78 9.04 15.82
C SER A 158 -2.09 10.40 15.66
N ILE A 159 -2.13 10.99 14.46
CA ILE A 159 -1.55 12.32 14.19
C ILE A 159 -2.40 13.44 14.81
N PHE A 160 -3.74 13.39 14.66
CA PHE A 160 -4.62 14.52 15.00
C PHE A 160 -5.32 14.43 16.35
N THR A 161 -5.45 13.22 16.94
CA THR A 161 -6.23 13.02 18.18
C THR A 161 -5.35 13.04 19.43
N GLN A 162 -4.03 13.24 19.31
CA GLN A 162 -3.21 13.45 20.50
C GLN A 162 -3.66 14.74 21.19
N PRO A 163 -4.04 14.69 22.47
CA PRO A 163 -4.50 15.87 23.18
C PRO A 163 -3.37 16.88 23.26
N HIS A 164 -3.58 18.08 22.75
CA HIS A 164 -2.74 19.26 22.94
C HIS A 164 -2.64 19.67 24.43
N ALA A 165 -3.15 18.85 25.33
CA ALA A 165 -2.97 18.97 26.77
C ALA A 165 -1.61 18.38 27.17
N MET A 166 -0.52 18.96 26.70
CA MET A 166 0.76 18.85 27.37
C MET A 166 0.71 19.60 28.72
N LYS A 167 0.04 18.99 29.69
CA LYS A 167 0.57 19.08 31.06
C LYS A 167 1.93 18.40 31.01
N VAL A 168 2.95 19.16 31.38
CA VAL A 168 4.37 18.81 31.51
C VAL A 168 4.56 17.57 32.43
N LYS A 169 4.07 16.42 32.04
CA LYS A 169 4.16 15.19 32.83
C LYS A 169 4.68 13.96 32.09
N SER A 170 5.12 14.11 30.84
CA SER A 170 5.84 13.03 30.18
C SER A 170 6.73 13.60 29.09
N LEU A 171 8.04 13.62 29.33
CA LEU A 171 9.11 13.74 28.32
C LEU A 171 9.11 12.54 27.34
N ASN A 172 8.07 11.74 27.32
CA ASN A 172 7.89 10.53 26.51
C ASN A 172 6.80 10.65 25.44
N SER A 173 6.46 11.84 25.01
CA SER A 173 5.56 12.00 23.86
C SER A 173 6.37 11.88 22.56
N PHE A 174 6.06 10.90 21.75
CA PHE A 174 6.65 10.55 20.45
C PHE A 174 8.17 10.75 20.36
N SER A 175 8.91 9.67 20.47
CA SER A 175 10.35 9.71 20.21
C SER A 175 10.58 9.95 18.71
N VAL A 176 11.74 10.50 18.34
CA VAL A 176 12.18 10.64 16.92
C VAL A 176 12.04 9.30 16.17
N ARG A 177 12.13 8.18 16.89
CA ARG A 177 11.88 6.83 16.36
C ARG A 177 10.44 6.63 15.94
N ASP A 178 9.46 7.20 16.65
CA ASP A 178 8.03 7.02 16.36
C ASP A 178 7.62 7.77 15.09
N TRP A 179 8.12 8.99 14.88
CA TRP A 179 7.90 9.76 13.65
C TRP A 179 8.50 9.06 12.44
N ARG A 180 9.70 8.51 12.56
CA ARG A 180 10.35 7.78 11.47
C ARG A 180 9.55 6.54 11.07
N SER A 181 9.11 5.74 12.03
CA SER A 181 8.30 4.55 11.78
C SER A 181 6.95 4.90 11.15
N LEU A 182 6.35 6.03 11.57
CA LEU A 182 5.10 6.52 11.01
C LEU A 182 5.26 6.92 9.54
N LEU A 183 6.29 7.70 9.21
CA LEU A 183 6.62 8.11 7.83
C LEU A 183 6.88 6.89 6.94
N GLN A 184 7.65 5.91 7.44
CA GLN A 184 7.90 4.66 6.71
C GLN A 184 6.60 3.89 6.45
N ASN A 185 5.71 3.77 7.43
CA ASN A 185 4.41 3.10 7.27
C ASN A 185 3.52 3.80 6.24
N ILE A 186 3.46 5.14 6.27
CA ILE A 186 2.69 5.92 5.30
C ILE A 186 3.26 5.72 3.89
N GLY A 187 4.59 5.77 3.74
CA GLY A 187 5.28 5.56 2.46
C GLY A 187 5.02 4.16 1.88
N MET A 188 5.11 3.11 2.70
CA MET A 188 4.80 1.73 2.27
C MET A 188 3.36 1.57 1.80
N ILE A 189 2.40 2.20 2.51
CA ILE A 189 1.00 2.17 2.07
C ILE A 189 0.86 2.88 0.72
N GLY A 190 1.55 4.01 0.51
CA GLY A 190 1.56 4.74 -0.75
C GLY A 190 2.06 3.90 -1.92
N GLN A 191 3.18 3.20 -1.75
CA GLN A 191 3.72 2.28 -2.76
C GLN A 191 2.72 1.16 -3.09
N MET A 192 2.14 0.54 -2.07
CA MET A 192 1.15 -0.52 -2.26
C MET A 192 -0.10 -0.04 -2.99
N LEU A 193 -0.59 1.18 -2.68
CA LEU A 193 -1.73 1.77 -3.39
C LEU A 193 -1.43 2.01 -4.87
N ALA A 194 -0.20 2.39 -5.22
CA ALA A 194 0.22 2.54 -6.62
C ALA A 194 0.17 1.20 -7.36
N VAL A 195 0.68 0.13 -6.75
CA VAL A 195 0.65 -1.24 -7.31
C VAL A 195 -0.79 -1.75 -7.47
N ILE A 196 -1.65 -1.54 -6.46
CA ILE A 196 -3.08 -1.92 -6.52
C ILE A 196 -3.78 -1.16 -7.64
N ARG A 197 -3.55 0.15 -7.78
CA ARG A 197 -4.17 0.97 -8.82
C ARG A 197 -3.76 0.51 -10.22
N GLU A 198 -2.48 0.19 -10.43
CA GLU A 198 -2.00 -0.35 -11.70
C GLU A 198 -2.71 -1.68 -12.05
N GLY A 199 -2.83 -2.60 -11.07
CA GLY A 199 -3.59 -3.83 -11.23
C GLY A 199 -5.06 -3.59 -11.59
N LEU A 200 -5.74 -2.67 -10.90
CA LEU A 200 -7.13 -2.31 -11.18
C LEU A 200 -7.32 -1.72 -12.58
N VAL A 201 -6.39 -0.87 -13.02
CA VAL A 201 -6.41 -0.34 -14.40
C VAL A 201 -6.25 -1.46 -15.42
N SER A 202 -5.37 -2.43 -15.15
CA SER A 202 -5.19 -3.61 -16.00
C SER A 202 -6.47 -4.46 -16.07
N PHE A 203 -7.12 -4.69 -14.94
CA PHE A 203 -8.40 -5.41 -14.87
C PHE A 203 -9.57 -4.66 -15.54
N SER A 204 -9.66 -3.36 -15.39
CA SER A 204 -10.65 -2.55 -16.10
C SER A 204 -10.48 -2.65 -17.61
N ARG A 205 -9.24 -2.58 -18.11
CA ARG A 205 -8.95 -2.76 -19.55
C ARG A 205 -9.31 -4.17 -20.04
N MET A 206 -9.01 -5.21 -19.24
CA MET A 206 -9.43 -6.58 -19.51
C MET A 206 -10.96 -6.66 -19.65
N ALA A 207 -11.72 -6.10 -18.72
CA ALA A 207 -13.17 -6.13 -18.76
C ALA A 207 -13.73 -5.39 -19.98
N THR A 208 -13.20 -4.20 -20.31
CA THR A 208 -13.56 -3.42 -21.50
C THR A 208 -13.26 -4.20 -22.78
N PHE A 209 -12.08 -4.83 -22.87
CA PHE A 209 -11.71 -5.64 -24.03
C PHE A 209 -12.66 -6.84 -24.21
N LEU A 210 -12.91 -7.61 -23.17
CA LEU A 210 -13.82 -8.75 -23.20
C LEU A 210 -15.26 -8.32 -23.57
N HIS A 211 -15.72 -7.16 -23.07
CA HIS A 211 -17.02 -6.59 -23.43
C HIS A 211 -17.08 -6.23 -24.92
N GLY A 212 -16.01 -5.70 -25.51
CA GLY A 212 -15.91 -5.42 -26.94
C GLY A 212 -15.87 -6.66 -27.84
N GLN A 213 -15.49 -7.82 -27.27
CA GLN A 213 -15.31 -9.09 -28.01
C GLN A 213 -16.40 -10.14 -27.72
N THR A 214 -17.59 -9.68 -27.34
CA THR A 214 -18.72 -10.57 -26.98
C THR A 214 -19.09 -11.61 -28.05
N HIS A 215 -18.81 -11.32 -29.33
CA HIS A 215 -19.04 -12.23 -30.45
C HIS A 215 -18.12 -13.45 -30.42
N HIS A 216 -16.86 -13.30 -29.99
CA HIS A 216 -15.87 -14.38 -29.94
C HIS A 216 -16.15 -15.34 -28.77
N VAL A 217 -16.59 -14.81 -27.61
CA VAL A 217 -16.85 -15.60 -26.40
C VAL A 217 -18.31 -16.06 -26.30
N SER A 218 -19.18 -15.64 -27.24
CA SER A 218 -20.62 -15.93 -27.25
C SER A 218 -21.29 -15.56 -25.91
N LEU A 219 -20.93 -14.42 -25.30
CA LEU A 219 -21.55 -13.96 -24.06
C LEU A 219 -23.03 -13.69 -24.30
N ASP A 220 -23.87 -14.25 -23.45
CA ASP A 220 -25.29 -13.90 -23.43
C ASP A 220 -25.52 -12.49 -22.86
N LYS A 221 -26.76 -12.00 -22.93
CA LYS A 221 -27.08 -10.64 -22.45
C LYS A 221 -26.85 -10.45 -20.97
N ASP A 222 -27.09 -11.49 -20.17
CA ASP A 222 -26.93 -11.43 -18.72
C ASP A 222 -25.43 -11.45 -18.35
N ALA A 223 -24.61 -12.25 -19.02
CA ALA A 223 -23.17 -12.27 -18.88
C ALA A 223 -22.51 -10.94 -19.30
N ALA A 224 -23.00 -10.33 -20.39
CA ALA A 224 -22.53 -9.02 -20.84
C ALA A 224 -22.88 -7.91 -19.82
N ALA A 225 -24.09 -7.93 -19.26
CA ALA A 225 -24.49 -7.00 -18.20
C ALA A 225 -23.65 -7.17 -16.92
N HIS A 226 -23.34 -8.43 -16.58
CA HIS A 226 -22.49 -8.76 -15.43
C HIS A 226 -21.06 -8.27 -15.64
N LEU A 227 -20.48 -8.46 -16.82
CA LEU A 227 -19.16 -7.98 -17.19
C LEU A 227 -19.08 -6.44 -17.11
N SER A 228 -20.13 -5.74 -17.57
CA SER A 228 -20.24 -4.28 -17.43
C SER A 228 -20.26 -3.83 -15.95
N THR A 229 -20.85 -4.62 -15.07
CA THR A 229 -20.81 -4.34 -13.63
C THR A 229 -19.40 -4.50 -13.06
N ILE A 230 -18.69 -5.58 -13.43
CA ILE A 230 -17.30 -5.83 -13.04
C ILE A 230 -16.38 -4.70 -13.53
N GLU A 231 -16.56 -4.24 -14.76
CA GLU A 231 -15.82 -3.10 -15.34
C GLU A 231 -16.03 -1.83 -14.51
N ARG A 232 -17.29 -1.50 -14.21
CA ARG A 232 -17.63 -0.33 -13.39
C ARG A 232 -17.06 -0.41 -11.98
N ASP A 233 -17.17 -1.58 -11.34
CA ASP A 233 -16.64 -1.80 -9.99
C ASP A 233 -15.10 -1.67 -9.97
N SER A 234 -14.41 -2.20 -10.98
CA SER A 234 -12.94 -2.03 -11.13
C SER A 234 -12.56 -0.55 -11.28
N THR A 235 -13.33 0.22 -12.04
CA THR A 235 -13.13 1.66 -12.23
C THR A 235 -13.32 2.43 -10.92
N HIS A 236 -14.42 2.17 -10.20
CA HIS A 236 -14.67 2.80 -8.90
C HIS A 236 -13.60 2.46 -7.85
N LEU A 237 -13.12 1.23 -7.82
CA LEU A 237 -12.01 0.85 -6.95
C LEU A 237 -10.71 1.56 -7.32
N SER A 238 -10.44 1.79 -8.62
CA SER A 238 -9.28 2.57 -9.08
C SER A 238 -9.37 4.05 -8.66
N GLU A 239 -10.57 4.64 -8.74
CA GLU A 239 -10.82 5.99 -8.23
C GLU A 239 -10.64 6.07 -6.71
N HIS A 240 -11.13 5.06 -5.98
CA HIS A 240 -10.93 4.96 -4.54
C HIS A 240 -9.43 4.81 -4.17
N ALA A 241 -8.66 4.01 -4.91
CA ALA A 241 -7.22 3.91 -4.74
C ALA A 241 -6.51 5.27 -4.97
N SER A 242 -6.96 6.04 -5.95
CA SER A 242 -6.47 7.41 -6.21
C SER A 242 -6.80 8.37 -5.07
N TYR A 243 -8.01 8.31 -4.53
CA TYR A 243 -8.38 9.05 -3.32
C TYR A 243 -7.48 8.72 -2.13
N LEU A 244 -7.22 7.43 -1.89
CA LEU A 244 -6.32 7.00 -0.80
C LEU A 244 -4.88 7.45 -1.03
N SER A 245 -4.40 7.52 -2.27
CA SER A 245 -3.07 8.06 -2.60
C SER A 245 -2.97 9.56 -2.25
N ASN A 246 -4.01 10.34 -2.52
CA ASN A 246 -4.08 11.74 -2.10
C ASN A 246 -4.09 11.87 -0.57
N LYS A 247 -4.81 10.97 0.12
CA LYS A 247 -4.83 10.91 1.59
C LYS A 247 -3.44 10.57 2.17
N VAL A 248 -2.68 9.69 1.52
CA VAL A 248 -1.27 9.41 1.88
C VAL A 248 -0.43 10.69 1.82
N SER A 249 -0.52 11.45 0.72
CA SER A 249 0.20 12.72 0.57
C SER A 249 -0.19 13.72 1.67
N PHE A 250 -1.48 13.87 1.94
CA PHE A 250 -1.99 14.72 3.02
C PHE A 250 -1.44 14.31 4.39
N LEU A 251 -1.41 13.01 4.70
CA LEU A 251 -0.88 12.52 5.97
C LEU A 251 0.63 12.69 6.08
N LEU A 252 1.39 12.56 4.98
CA LEU A 252 2.82 12.85 4.93
C LEU A 252 3.09 14.32 5.25
N ASP A 253 2.40 15.24 4.56
CA ASP A 253 2.57 16.68 4.75
C ASP A 253 2.18 17.09 6.18
N SER A 254 1.08 16.55 6.70
CA SER A 254 0.63 16.79 8.07
C SER A 254 1.65 16.29 9.10
N THR A 255 2.22 15.10 8.86
CA THR A 255 3.25 14.53 9.74
C THR A 255 4.51 15.40 9.76
N LEU A 256 4.99 15.86 8.59
CA LEU A 256 6.12 16.78 8.48
C LEU A 256 5.83 18.12 9.17
N GLY A 257 4.61 18.65 9.03
CA GLY A 257 4.15 19.83 9.75
C GLY A 257 4.21 19.68 11.27
N MET A 258 3.76 18.53 11.79
CA MET A 258 3.82 18.24 13.24
C MET A 258 5.26 18.11 13.75
N ILE A 259 6.15 17.46 12.98
CA ILE A 259 7.59 17.39 13.29
C ILE A 259 8.20 18.80 13.39
N ASN A 260 7.88 19.69 12.45
CA ASN A 260 8.35 21.07 12.47
C ASN A 260 7.85 21.84 13.70
N VAL A 261 6.59 21.64 14.10
CA VAL A 261 6.02 22.24 15.32
C VAL A 261 6.79 21.76 16.55
N GLU A 262 7.04 20.46 16.66
CA GLU A 262 7.78 19.87 17.78
C GLU A 262 9.22 20.37 17.84
N GLN A 263 9.94 20.42 16.71
CA GLN A 263 11.28 20.99 16.62
C GLN A 263 11.32 22.45 17.06
N ASN A 264 10.35 23.26 16.63
CA ASN A 264 10.24 24.66 17.04
C ASN A 264 10.00 24.79 18.55
N GLN A 265 9.22 23.90 19.18
CA GLN A 265 9.04 23.88 20.64
C GLN A 265 10.34 23.57 21.37
N ILE A 266 11.11 22.59 20.87
CA ILE A 266 12.43 22.24 21.44
C ILE A 266 13.39 23.43 21.32
N ILE A 267 13.48 24.08 20.16
CA ILE A 267 14.33 25.25 19.93
C ILE A 267 13.93 26.40 20.88
N LYS A 268 12.63 26.66 21.05
CA LYS A 268 12.13 27.66 21.99
C LYS A 268 12.59 27.37 23.42
N LEU A 269 12.45 26.11 23.87
CA LEU A 269 12.87 25.69 25.21
C LEU A 269 14.36 25.95 25.44
N PHE A 270 15.22 25.50 24.50
CA PHE A 270 16.66 25.74 24.59
C PHE A 270 17.01 27.21 24.55
N SER A 271 16.33 28.00 23.72
CA SER A 271 16.54 29.46 23.64
C SER A 271 16.18 30.14 24.98
N VAL A 272 15.06 29.78 25.57
CA VAL A 272 14.65 30.31 26.88
C VAL A 272 15.66 29.95 27.97
N VAL A 273 16.08 28.70 28.05
CA VAL A 273 17.09 28.24 29.02
C VAL A 273 18.40 29.01 28.86
N SER A 274 18.87 29.17 27.62
CA SER A 274 20.11 29.91 27.32
C SER A 274 20.03 31.38 27.75
N VAL A 275 18.92 32.08 27.42
CA VAL A 275 18.73 33.49 27.77
C VAL A 275 18.56 33.68 29.28
N VAL A 276 17.98 32.72 29.99
CA VAL A 276 17.84 32.78 31.45
C VAL A 276 19.17 32.52 32.17
N LEU A 277 20.02 31.59 31.68
CA LEU A 277 21.28 31.24 32.32
C LEU A 277 22.47 32.10 31.95
N MET A 278 22.48 32.75 30.78
CA MET A 278 23.59 33.53 30.27
C MET A 278 23.91 34.73 31.16
N PRO A 279 22.96 35.61 31.58
CA PRO A 279 23.28 36.78 32.41
C PRO A 279 23.87 36.40 33.79
N PRO A 280 23.34 35.46 34.56
CA PRO A 280 23.97 35.00 35.80
C PRO A 280 25.39 34.48 35.60
N THR A 281 25.63 33.72 34.51
CA THR A 281 26.94 33.19 34.21
C THR A 281 27.91 34.29 33.88
N LEU A 282 27.47 35.34 33.16
CA LEU A 282 28.28 36.52 32.88
C LEU A 282 28.70 37.27 34.18
N VAL A 283 27.74 37.48 35.10
CA VAL A 283 28.03 38.10 36.41
C VAL A 283 29.06 37.25 37.18
N ALA A 284 28.83 35.95 37.27
CA ALA A 284 29.74 35.06 37.96
C ALA A 284 31.15 35.05 37.34
N SER A 285 31.24 35.14 35.98
CA SER A 285 32.51 35.19 35.25
C SER A 285 33.25 36.49 35.52
N ILE A 286 32.57 37.65 35.57
CA ILE A 286 33.18 38.93 35.87
C ILE A 286 33.79 38.92 37.27
N TYR A 287 33.05 38.52 38.28
CA TYR A 287 33.53 38.46 39.66
C TYR A 287 34.53 37.31 39.91
N GLY A 288 34.62 36.32 39.02
CA GLY A 288 35.64 35.27 39.00
C GLY A 288 36.96 35.67 38.34
N MET A 289 37.11 36.90 37.80
CA MET A 289 38.34 37.34 37.17
C MET A 289 39.41 37.72 38.22
N ASN A 290 40.66 37.41 37.94
CA ASN A 290 41.79 37.70 38.85
C ASN A 290 42.45 39.09 38.55
N PHE A 291 41.65 40.15 38.49
CA PHE A 291 42.19 41.49 38.37
C PHE A 291 42.70 42.01 39.74
N LYS A 292 43.84 42.72 39.73
CA LYS A 292 44.45 43.29 40.95
C LYS A 292 43.62 44.39 41.59
N TRP A 293 42.75 45.05 40.84
CA TRP A 293 41.90 46.12 41.31
C TRP A 293 40.46 45.87 40.95
N MET A 294 39.73 45.32 41.94
CA MET A 294 38.28 45.13 41.93
C MET A 294 37.70 45.64 43.25
N PRO A 295 37.27 46.94 43.30
CA PRO A 295 36.81 47.57 44.55
C PRO A 295 35.65 46.81 45.20
N GLU A 296 34.83 46.14 44.42
CA GLU A 296 33.64 45.36 44.91
C GLU A 296 34.00 44.14 45.74
N LEU A 297 35.22 43.58 45.57
CA LEU A 297 35.69 42.42 46.34
C LEU A 297 36.05 42.80 47.79
N ASP A 298 36.48 44.00 48.02
CA ASP A 298 36.80 44.51 49.37
C ASP A 298 35.56 45.00 50.12
N TRP A 299 34.39 45.04 49.48
CA TRP A 299 33.17 45.48 50.07
C TRP A 299 32.47 44.34 50.87
N HIS A 300 32.16 44.59 52.13
CA HIS A 300 31.56 43.60 53.04
C HIS A 300 30.25 42.98 52.51
N PHE A 301 29.50 43.73 51.71
CA PHE A 301 28.24 43.26 51.09
C PHE A 301 28.43 42.87 49.62
N GLY A 302 29.64 42.84 49.08
CA GLY A 302 29.93 42.54 47.66
C GLY A 302 29.41 41.17 47.23
N TYR A 303 29.64 40.11 48.03
CA TYR A 303 29.17 38.75 47.77
C TYR A 303 27.60 38.62 47.75
N PRO A 304 26.88 39.09 48.79
CA PRO A 304 25.42 39.12 48.75
C PRO A 304 24.84 39.93 47.58
N TYR A 305 25.48 41.06 47.21
CA TYR A 305 25.10 41.88 46.07
C TYR A 305 25.26 41.12 44.72
N ALA A 306 26.37 40.44 44.54
CA ALA A 306 26.64 39.66 43.32
C ALA A 306 25.61 38.52 43.17
N ILE A 307 25.31 37.77 44.29
CA ILE A 307 24.31 36.72 44.26
C ILE A 307 22.92 37.27 43.94
N THR A 308 22.52 38.39 44.56
CA THR A 308 21.24 39.03 44.28
C THR A 308 21.15 39.49 42.86
N GLY A 309 22.22 40.05 42.27
CA GLY A 309 22.33 40.41 40.87
C GLY A 309 22.16 39.20 39.93
N MET A 310 22.81 38.07 40.22
CA MET A 310 22.66 36.84 39.46
C MET A 310 21.22 36.31 39.50
N VAL A 311 20.58 36.26 40.68
CA VAL A 311 19.21 35.79 40.80
C VAL A 311 18.23 36.71 40.06
N LEU A 312 18.36 38.03 40.20
CA LEU A 312 17.50 39.00 39.52
C LEU A 312 17.69 38.90 37.99
N SER A 313 18.95 38.76 37.51
CA SER A 313 19.24 38.62 36.10
C SER A 313 18.68 37.31 35.47
N ALA A 314 18.47 36.26 36.24
CA ALA A 314 17.79 35.06 35.83
C ALA A 314 16.25 35.19 35.83
N ILE A 315 15.70 35.83 36.90
CA ILE A 315 14.25 35.95 37.08
C ILE A 315 13.63 36.88 36.03
N LEU A 316 14.27 37.97 35.68
CA LEU A 316 13.73 38.97 34.72
C LEU A 316 13.44 38.35 33.35
N PRO A 317 14.37 37.66 32.66
CA PRO A 317 14.08 37.00 31.39
C PRO A 317 13.04 35.90 31.55
N PHE A 318 13.07 35.09 32.62
CA PHE A 318 12.11 34.05 32.88
C PHE A 318 10.68 34.57 32.97
N VAL A 319 10.46 35.65 33.75
CA VAL A 319 9.15 36.29 33.89
C VAL A 319 8.69 36.88 32.57
N TYR A 320 9.61 37.51 31.77
CA TYR A 320 9.31 38.02 30.45
C TYR A 320 8.79 36.94 29.52
N PHE A 321 9.48 35.77 29.42
CA PHE A 321 9.05 34.69 28.57
C PHE A 321 7.73 34.04 29.04
N LYS A 322 7.50 33.98 30.35
CA LYS A 322 6.24 33.48 30.90
C LYS A 322 5.06 34.41 30.57
N ILE A 323 5.24 35.73 30.64
CA ILE A 323 4.22 36.70 30.23
C ILE A 323 3.92 36.61 28.73
N LYS A 324 4.93 36.40 27.92
CA LYS A 324 4.80 36.23 26.47
C LYS A 324 4.24 34.87 26.06
N LYS A 325 3.92 33.96 27.00
CA LYS A 325 3.43 32.59 26.75
C LYS A 325 4.37 31.76 25.84
N TRP A 326 5.68 31.97 26.03
CA TRP A 326 6.70 31.15 25.35
C TRP A 326 7.03 29.88 26.15
N LEU A 327 6.71 29.86 27.41
CA LEU A 327 6.78 28.75 28.36
C LEU A 327 5.38 28.19 28.67
#